data_8b735478642490d92e7354404aafb123
#
_entry.id   8b735478642490d92e7354404aafb123
#
_cell.length_a   1.000
_cell.length_b   1.000
_cell.length_c   1.000
_cell.angle_alpha   90.00
_cell.angle_beta   90.00
_cell.angle_gamma   90.00
#
_symmetry.space_group_name_H-M   'P 1'
#
loop_
_entity.id
_entity.type
_entity.pdbx_description
1 polymer ?
#
loop_
_entity_poly.entity_id
_entity_poly.type
_entity_poly.pdbx_seq_one_letter_code
_entity_poly.pdbx_strand_id
1 'polypeptide(L)'
;MVVRISDKTQNYSKVTKLLVKPLNYKSIIYINFVEEPNYKMITTDGYKAQDIIRNISRIDPSKQFIENDTLIIFDELQDFPDIATSLKFFKIDGRFDVICSGSLLGINYQSIESNSVGYKTDYEMFSLDFEEFLWAKGYDESTIQEMLEHMIQLKSFNEIEMSIYSSLFLDFCILGGMPAVVREYIEKGTFEGSIDIQKQLVADYKEDIRKYADGMDQTRITNVFNHIPVQLAKDNKKFQITKVASNARFRDYRGCIEWLKDAGIINICYCMQFPELPLKGNYDESKYKIYFADSGLLVAMLDDEAQENLRVNKNLGVYKGALYENIVGEALVKAGYDLYYYKKDNSTLEQDFFVRNKENLIPVEVKATNGTARSLRTLIASNHYPDIQFGIKFISGNIGLSNNIYTFPYFCAFLLKKYLTKIG
;
A
#
# COMPACT_ATOMS: atom_id res chain seq x y z
N MET A 1 -5.33 13.15 -15.04
CA MET A 1 -4.73 12.28 -14.02
C MET A 1 -5.83 11.43 -13.41
N VAL A 2 -5.64 10.15 -13.25
CA VAL A 2 -6.60 9.28 -12.55
C VAL A 2 -5.92 8.83 -11.27
N VAL A 3 -6.57 9.05 -10.13
CA VAL A 3 -6.04 8.67 -8.82
C VAL A 3 -6.87 7.50 -8.30
N ARG A 4 -6.24 6.33 -8.18
CA ARG A 4 -6.82 5.19 -7.49
C ARG A 4 -6.53 5.35 -6.00
N ILE A 5 -7.57 5.43 -5.20
CA ILE A 5 -7.46 5.56 -3.76
C ILE A 5 -7.78 4.20 -3.14
N SER A 6 -6.81 3.60 -2.50
CA SER A 6 -6.97 2.33 -1.77
C SER A 6 -7.57 2.51 -0.38
N ASP A 7 -7.76 3.77 0.05
CA ASP A 7 -8.24 4.11 1.38
C ASP A 7 -9.68 4.64 1.35
N LYS A 8 -10.54 4.07 2.22
CA LYS A 8 -11.96 4.41 2.36
C LYS A 8 -12.26 5.52 3.36
N THR A 9 -11.26 6.13 3.96
CA THR A 9 -11.52 7.16 4.96
C THR A 9 -12.03 8.45 4.32
N GLN A 10 -13.16 8.96 4.80
CA GLN A 10 -13.98 10.08 4.30
C GLN A 10 -13.28 11.45 4.17
N ASN A 11 -12.00 11.54 3.89
CA ASN A 11 -11.29 12.81 3.74
C ASN A 11 -10.83 13.13 2.31
N TYR A 12 -11.59 12.68 1.30
CA TYR A 12 -11.37 13.02 -0.11
C TYR A 12 -11.19 14.52 -0.34
N SER A 13 -11.96 15.38 0.35
CA SER A 13 -11.82 16.83 0.24
C SER A 13 -10.45 17.36 0.73
N LYS A 14 -9.77 16.64 1.64
CA LYS A 14 -8.42 17.02 2.12
C LYS A 14 -7.31 16.52 1.18
N VAL A 15 -7.45 15.31 0.64
CA VAL A 15 -6.50 14.75 -0.33
C VAL A 15 -6.53 15.59 -1.60
N THR A 16 -7.72 15.91 -2.08
CA THR A 16 -7.91 16.81 -3.22
C THR A 16 -7.35 18.21 -2.93
N LYS A 17 -7.53 18.74 -1.71
CA LYS A 17 -6.95 20.02 -1.28
C LYS A 17 -5.43 19.96 -1.13
N LEU A 18 -4.84 18.83 -0.71
CA LEU A 18 -3.39 18.65 -0.61
C LEU A 18 -2.71 18.54 -1.98
N LEU A 19 -3.34 17.84 -2.93
CA LEU A 19 -2.88 17.75 -4.31
C LEU A 19 -3.07 19.06 -5.08
N VAL A 20 -4.06 19.87 -4.70
CA VAL A 20 -4.46 21.09 -5.41
C VAL A 20 -3.83 22.36 -4.80
N LYS A 21 -3.45 22.35 -3.52
CA LYS A 21 -2.82 23.52 -2.87
C LYS A 21 -1.55 24.07 -3.55
N PRO A 22 -0.66 23.25 -4.17
CA PRO A 22 0.46 23.78 -4.93
C PRO A 22 0.10 24.22 -6.36
N LEU A 23 -1.12 23.92 -6.83
CA LEU A 23 -1.58 24.25 -8.17
C LEU A 23 -2.47 25.50 -8.06
N ASN A 24 -1.95 26.66 -8.50
CA ASN A 24 -2.66 27.95 -8.42
C ASN A 24 -3.77 28.09 -9.48
N TYR A 25 -4.78 27.21 -9.47
CA TYR A 25 -5.95 27.38 -10.32
C TYR A 25 -6.91 28.45 -9.77
N LYS A 26 -7.40 29.32 -10.64
CA LYS A 26 -8.43 30.32 -10.27
C LYS A 26 -9.82 29.70 -10.08
N SER A 27 -10.08 28.56 -10.74
CA SER A 27 -11.33 27.82 -10.59
C SER A 27 -11.06 26.35 -10.32
N ILE A 28 -11.77 25.77 -9.36
CA ILE A 28 -11.75 24.34 -9.05
C ILE A 28 -13.19 23.86 -9.08
N ILE A 29 -13.48 22.93 -9.98
CA ILE A 29 -14.79 22.33 -10.15
C ILE A 29 -14.73 20.91 -9.61
N TYR A 30 -15.36 20.69 -8.47
CA TYR A 30 -15.47 19.38 -7.83
C TYR A 30 -16.86 18.82 -8.04
N ILE A 31 -16.97 17.58 -8.50
CA ILE A 31 -18.20 16.83 -8.71
C ILE A 31 -18.01 15.44 -8.14
N ASN A 32 -18.83 15.08 -7.14
CA ASN A 32 -18.90 13.74 -6.57
C ASN A 32 -20.14 13.02 -7.09
N PHE A 33 -19.97 11.94 -7.84
CA PHE A 33 -21.07 11.24 -8.50
C PHE A 33 -21.99 10.45 -7.56
N VAL A 34 -21.60 10.24 -6.30
CA VAL A 34 -22.45 9.68 -5.25
C VAL A 34 -23.31 10.75 -4.61
N GLU A 35 -22.71 11.90 -4.25
CA GLU A 35 -23.39 13.00 -3.58
C GLU A 35 -24.28 13.79 -4.54
N GLU A 36 -23.86 13.93 -5.80
CA GLU A 36 -24.51 14.73 -6.82
C GLU A 36 -24.90 13.88 -8.06
N PRO A 37 -25.83 12.90 -7.92
CA PRO A 37 -26.13 11.93 -8.98
C PRO A 37 -26.72 12.54 -10.25
N ASN A 38 -27.24 13.76 -10.21
CA ASN A 38 -27.71 14.51 -11.36
C ASN A 38 -26.59 14.82 -12.38
N TYR A 39 -25.32 14.86 -11.95
CA TYR A 39 -24.21 15.00 -12.89
C TYR A 39 -23.91 13.73 -13.71
N LYS A 40 -24.51 12.58 -13.41
CA LYS A 40 -24.38 11.38 -14.27
C LYS A 40 -24.97 11.55 -15.66
N MET A 41 -25.73 12.62 -15.89
CA MET A 41 -26.29 12.94 -17.23
C MET A 41 -25.37 13.85 -18.09
N ILE A 42 -24.21 14.27 -17.61
CA ILE A 42 -23.33 15.22 -18.34
C ILE A 42 -22.75 14.64 -19.64
N THR A 43 -22.77 13.33 -19.82
CA THR A 43 -22.31 12.65 -21.03
C THR A 43 -23.41 12.34 -22.05
N THR A 44 -24.66 12.72 -21.81
CA THR A 44 -25.81 12.43 -22.70
C THR A 44 -25.66 12.99 -24.11
N ASP A 45 -24.98 14.13 -24.26
CA ASP A 45 -24.70 14.76 -25.56
C ASP A 45 -23.36 14.28 -26.18
N GLY A 46 -22.69 13.33 -25.52
CA GLY A 46 -21.39 12.77 -25.90
C GLY A 46 -20.24 13.10 -24.94
N TYR A 47 -19.04 12.66 -25.30
CA TYR A 47 -17.85 12.69 -24.42
C TYR A 47 -16.89 13.85 -24.72
N LYS A 48 -17.20 14.75 -25.66
CA LYS A 48 -16.34 15.90 -25.96
C LYS A 48 -16.31 16.87 -24.78
N ALA A 49 -15.14 17.42 -24.48
CA ALA A 49 -14.94 18.34 -23.36
C ALA A 49 -15.95 19.51 -23.37
N GLN A 50 -16.18 20.14 -24.53
CA GLN A 50 -17.13 21.22 -24.66
C GLN A 50 -18.59 20.84 -24.33
N ASP A 51 -19.03 19.61 -24.66
CA ASP A 51 -20.39 19.16 -24.39
C ASP A 51 -20.56 18.87 -22.89
N ILE A 52 -19.58 18.25 -22.25
CA ILE A 52 -19.58 18.01 -20.82
C ILE A 52 -19.57 19.33 -20.04
N ILE A 53 -18.67 20.26 -20.39
CA ILE A 53 -18.59 21.59 -19.75
C ILE A 53 -19.93 22.33 -19.88
N ARG A 54 -20.53 22.35 -21.07
CA ARG A 54 -21.83 22.96 -21.32
C ARG A 54 -22.90 22.33 -20.42
N ASN A 55 -22.92 21.01 -20.28
CA ASN A 55 -23.92 20.32 -19.47
C ASN A 55 -23.70 20.57 -17.98
N ILE A 56 -22.45 20.61 -17.50
CA ILE A 56 -22.14 21.02 -16.12
C ILE A 56 -22.63 22.44 -15.85
N SER A 57 -22.35 23.40 -16.73
CA SER A 57 -22.79 24.81 -16.58
C SER A 57 -24.31 24.98 -16.66
N ARG A 58 -25.04 24.08 -17.36
CA ARG A 58 -26.50 24.05 -17.39
C ARG A 58 -27.08 23.51 -16.08
N ILE A 59 -26.44 22.52 -15.46
CA ILE A 59 -26.86 21.95 -14.17
C ILE A 59 -26.60 22.98 -13.06
N ASP A 60 -25.42 23.60 -13.08
CA ASP A 60 -25.01 24.58 -12.09
C ASP A 60 -24.26 25.77 -12.75
N PRO A 61 -24.94 26.88 -13.00
CA PRO A 61 -24.33 28.09 -13.58
C PRO A 61 -23.25 28.75 -12.72
N SER A 62 -23.15 28.39 -11.43
CA SER A 62 -22.10 28.91 -10.54
C SER A 62 -20.73 28.31 -10.80
N LYS A 63 -20.68 27.15 -11.44
CA LYS A 63 -19.43 26.48 -11.84
C LYS A 63 -18.83 27.18 -13.07
N GLN A 64 -17.84 28.03 -12.80
CA GLN A 64 -17.20 28.85 -13.84
C GLN A 64 -15.96 28.16 -14.39
N PHE A 65 -15.88 28.00 -15.70
CA PHE A 65 -14.75 27.43 -16.43
C PHE A 65 -13.88 28.55 -17.01
N ILE A 66 -12.63 28.64 -16.53
CA ILE A 66 -11.61 29.58 -17.00
C ILE A 66 -10.59 28.77 -17.79
N GLU A 67 -10.43 29.04 -19.09
CA GLU A 67 -9.50 28.34 -19.95
C GLU A 67 -8.07 28.43 -19.41
N ASN A 68 -7.37 27.28 -19.35
CA ASN A 68 -6.02 27.09 -18.82
C ASN A 68 -5.85 27.43 -17.33
N ASP A 69 -6.94 27.67 -16.60
CA ASP A 69 -6.91 28.06 -15.18
C ASP A 69 -8.04 27.41 -14.35
N THR A 70 -8.60 26.30 -14.86
CA THR A 70 -9.60 25.49 -14.16
C THR A 70 -9.11 24.06 -14.00
N LEU A 71 -9.21 23.54 -12.78
CA LEU A 71 -9.07 22.12 -12.47
C LEU A 71 -10.47 21.52 -12.28
N ILE A 72 -10.76 20.47 -13.03
CA ILE A 72 -11.97 19.67 -12.88
C ILE A 72 -11.63 18.41 -12.10
N ILE A 73 -12.41 18.09 -11.08
CA ILE A 73 -12.25 16.90 -10.26
C ILE A 73 -13.54 16.09 -10.32
N PHE A 74 -13.45 14.90 -10.90
CA PHE A 74 -14.51 13.91 -10.91
C PHE A 74 -14.21 12.86 -9.84
N ASP A 75 -15.02 12.82 -8.79
CA ASP A 75 -14.86 11.92 -7.65
C ASP A 75 -15.90 10.79 -7.68
N GLU A 76 -15.55 9.67 -7.02
CA GLU A 76 -16.34 8.44 -7.01
C GLU A 76 -16.60 7.89 -8.42
N LEU A 77 -15.52 7.80 -9.22
CA LEU A 77 -15.57 7.40 -10.63
C LEU A 77 -16.24 6.03 -10.84
N GLN A 78 -16.17 5.13 -9.85
CA GLN A 78 -16.82 3.81 -9.92
C GLN A 78 -18.35 3.90 -9.96
N ASP A 79 -18.95 5.00 -9.50
CA ASP A 79 -20.40 5.24 -9.58
C ASP A 79 -20.85 5.85 -10.91
N PHE A 80 -19.91 6.34 -11.71
CA PHE A 80 -20.14 6.82 -13.08
C PHE A 80 -18.93 6.54 -13.98
N PRO A 81 -18.66 5.26 -14.32
CA PRO A 81 -17.48 4.86 -15.09
C PRO A 81 -17.38 5.48 -16.49
N ASP A 82 -18.52 5.81 -17.11
CA ASP A 82 -18.58 6.38 -18.47
C ASP A 82 -17.79 7.68 -18.61
N ILE A 83 -17.67 8.47 -17.53
CA ILE A 83 -16.90 9.72 -17.56
C ILE A 83 -15.43 9.49 -17.89
N ALA A 84 -14.87 8.32 -17.61
CA ALA A 84 -13.48 7.97 -17.94
C ALA A 84 -13.22 8.00 -19.46
N THR A 85 -14.25 7.75 -20.29
CA THR A 85 -14.17 7.89 -21.75
C THR A 85 -13.89 9.33 -22.18
N SER A 86 -14.33 10.31 -21.41
CA SER A 86 -14.13 11.73 -21.71
C SER A 86 -12.69 12.21 -21.53
N LEU A 87 -11.87 11.53 -20.74
CA LEU A 87 -10.48 11.93 -20.43
C LEU A 87 -9.62 12.12 -21.68
N LYS A 88 -9.80 11.25 -22.69
CA LYS A 88 -9.17 11.40 -23.99
C LYS A 88 -9.53 12.74 -24.64
N PHE A 89 -10.79 13.12 -24.60
CA PHE A 89 -11.27 14.34 -25.24
C PHE A 89 -10.82 15.59 -24.48
N PHE A 90 -10.78 15.58 -23.16
CA PHE A 90 -10.18 16.64 -22.36
C PHE A 90 -8.69 16.80 -22.65
N LYS A 91 -7.94 15.70 -22.79
CA LYS A 91 -6.51 15.76 -23.13
C LYS A 91 -6.27 16.33 -24.52
N ILE A 92 -7.13 16.01 -25.50
CA ILE A 92 -7.03 16.56 -26.86
C ILE A 92 -7.45 18.02 -26.89
N ASP A 93 -8.48 18.42 -26.15
CA ASP A 93 -8.97 19.79 -26.00
C ASP A 93 -7.89 20.71 -25.37
N GLY A 94 -7.23 20.23 -24.32
CA GLY A 94 -6.06 20.86 -23.69
C GLY A 94 -6.34 22.11 -22.87
N ARG A 95 -7.58 22.63 -22.81
CA ARG A 95 -7.92 23.84 -22.07
C ARG A 95 -8.12 23.66 -20.58
N PHE A 96 -8.34 22.44 -20.13
CA PHE A 96 -8.70 22.13 -18.74
C PHE A 96 -7.94 20.92 -18.25
N ASP A 97 -7.45 21.01 -17.02
CA ASP A 97 -6.88 19.85 -16.33
C ASP A 97 -7.98 19.07 -15.62
N VAL A 98 -7.88 17.74 -15.68
CA VAL A 98 -8.87 16.82 -15.10
C VAL A 98 -8.20 15.80 -14.20
N ILE A 99 -8.72 15.66 -13.00
CA ILE A 99 -8.39 14.59 -12.05
C ILE A 99 -9.65 13.75 -11.85
N CYS A 100 -9.49 12.44 -11.92
CA CYS A 100 -10.52 11.49 -11.52
C CYS A 100 -10.03 10.70 -10.31
N SER A 101 -10.93 10.48 -9.34
CA SER A 101 -10.66 9.69 -8.15
C SER A 101 -11.73 8.64 -7.90
N GLY A 102 -11.36 7.56 -7.21
CA GLY A 102 -12.31 6.51 -6.82
C GLY A 102 -11.62 5.37 -6.09
N SER A 103 -12.32 4.77 -5.13
CA SER A 103 -11.78 3.76 -4.22
C SER A 103 -11.66 2.36 -4.84
N LEU A 104 -12.49 2.01 -5.81
CA LEU A 104 -12.58 0.67 -6.40
C LEU A 104 -12.30 0.67 -7.91
N LEU A 105 -11.46 1.58 -8.38
CA LEU A 105 -11.18 1.74 -9.81
C LEU A 105 -10.56 0.48 -10.43
N GLY A 106 -9.78 -0.31 -9.66
CA GLY A 106 -9.19 -1.55 -10.16
C GLY A 106 -10.22 -2.64 -10.51
N ILE A 107 -11.38 -2.63 -9.85
CA ILE A 107 -12.44 -3.64 -10.01
C ILE A 107 -13.42 -3.26 -11.13
N ASN A 108 -13.77 -1.98 -11.22
CA ASN A 108 -14.85 -1.52 -12.09
C ASN A 108 -14.41 -1.09 -13.50
N TYR A 109 -13.12 -1.13 -13.83
CA TYR A 109 -12.61 -0.78 -15.15
C TYR A 109 -13.15 -1.66 -16.31
N GLN A 110 -13.67 -2.85 -15.99
CA GLN A 110 -14.24 -3.75 -17.02
C GLN A 110 -15.55 -3.21 -17.65
N SER A 111 -16.22 -2.26 -17.01
CA SER A 111 -17.48 -1.66 -17.50
C SER A 111 -17.30 -0.38 -18.32
N ILE A 112 -16.07 0.10 -18.54
CA ILE A 112 -15.79 1.34 -19.26
C ILE A 112 -15.70 1.07 -20.76
N GLU A 113 -16.50 1.77 -21.59
CA GLU A 113 -16.47 1.63 -23.06
C GLU A 113 -15.08 1.93 -23.66
N SER A 114 -14.37 2.92 -23.14
CA SER A 114 -13.02 3.29 -23.57
C SER A 114 -12.17 3.79 -22.42
N ASN A 115 -11.13 3.06 -22.08
CA ASN A 115 -10.24 3.37 -20.95
C ASN A 115 -9.22 4.50 -21.24
N SER A 116 -9.43 5.33 -22.27
CA SER A 116 -8.56 6.46 -22.64
C SER A 116 -7.06 6.13 -22.61
N VAL A 117 -6.68 4.95 -23.09
CA VAL A 117 -5.29 4.46 -23.11
C VAL A 117 -4.38 5.44 -23.85
N GLY A 118 -3.27 5.82 -23.22
CA GLY A 118 -2.31 6.79 -23.76
C GLY A 118 -2.68 8.26 -23.52
N TYR A 119 -3.86 8.55 -22.96
CA TYR A 119 -4.35 9.92 -22.70
C TYR A 119 -4.50 10.25 -21.22
N LYS A 120 -4.20 9.30 -20.34
CA LYS A 120 -4.25 9.48 -18.88
C LYS A 120 -2.98 8.98 -18.21
N THR A 121 -2.73 9.44 -17.01
CA THR A 121 -1.71 8.89 -16.11
C THR A 121 -2.43 8.41 -14.85
N ASP A 122 -2.18 7.16 -14.50
CA ASP A 122 -2.76 6.55 -13.30
C ASP A 122 -1.78 6.69 -12.12
N TYR A 123 -2.31 7.09 -10.98
CA TYR A 123 -1.60 7.15 -9.71
C TYR A 123 -2.33 6.29 -8.70
N GLU A 124 -1.60 5.44 -8.00
CA GLU A 124 -2.11 4.69 -6.87
C GLU A 124 -1.79 5.48 -5.58
N MET A 125 -2.83 5.79 -4.79
CA MET A 125 -2.66 6.37 -3.47
C MET A 125 -2.79 5.26 -2.43
N PHE A 126 -1.76 5.15 -1.62
CA PHE A 126 -1.73 4.24 -0.47
C PHE A 126 -2.22 4.95 0.81
N SER A 127 -2.46 4.18 1.87
CA SER A 127 -2.53 4.74 3.22
C SER A 127 -1.19 5.39 3.59
N LEU A 128 -1.18 6.28 4.61
CA LEU A 128 0.03 6.99 5.04
C LEU A 128 1.18 6.02 5.31
N ASP A 129 2.38 6.39 4.91
CA ASP A 129 3.58 5.68 5.31
C ASP A 129 4.12 6.21 6.65
N PHE A 130 5.24 5.66 7.12
CA PHE A 130 5.81 6.09 8.40
C PHE A 130 6.38 7.52 8.34
N GLU A 131 6.86 7.99 7.20
CA GLU A 131 7.30 9.37 6.98
C GLU A 131 6.13 10.35 7.16
N GLU A 132 5.00 10.06 6.52
CA GLU A 132 3.78 10.86 6.62
C GLU A 132 3.18 10.83 8.04
N PHE A 133 3.28 9.67 8.72
CA PHE A 133 2.92 9.56 10.14
C PHE A 133 3.81 10.45 11.02
N LEU A 134 5.12 10.48 10.78
CA LEU A 134 6.04 11.38 11.49
C LEU A 134 5.67 12.85 11.26
N TRP A 135 5.34 13.24 10.03
CA TRP A 135 4.85 14.60 9.74
C TRP A 135 3.56 14.92 10.49
N ALA A 136 2.62 13.96 10.57
CA ALA A 136 1.39 14.13 11.35
C ALA A 136 1.67 14.29 12.87
N LYS A 137 2.77 13.72 13.37
CA LYS A 137 3.26 13.89 14.74
C LYS A 137 4.04 15.19 14.95
N GLY A 138 4.24 16.01 13.90
CA GLY A 138 4.92 17.30 13.97
C GLY A 138 6.44 17.24 13.70
N TYR A 139 6.97 16.10 13.29
CA TYR A 139 8.33 16.01 12.76
C TYR A 139 8.39 16.61 11.35
N ASP A 140 9.56 17.09 10.95
CA ASP A 140 9.76 17.71 9.65
C ASP A 140 10.70 16.90 8.73
N GLU A 141 10.92 17.40 7.52
CA GLU A 141 11.81 16.78 6.52
C GLU A 141 13.27 16.69 7.03
N SER A 142 13.70 17.59 7.93
CA SER A 142 15.07 17.56 8.47
C SER A 142 15.30 16.30 9.29
N THR A 143 14.30 15.88 10.09
CA THR A 143 14.34 14.62 10.86
C THR A 143 14.46 13.41 9.93
N ILE A 144 13.68 13.39 8.84
CA ILE A 144 13.73 12.30 7.85
C ILE A 144 15.10 12.25 7.17
N GLN A 145 15.64 13.40 6.80
CA GLN A 145 16.96 13.50 6.19
C GLN A 145 18.06 13.03 7.15
N GLU A 146 17.99 13.39 8.43
CA GLU A 146 18.91 12.92 9.47
C GLU A 146 18.88 11.38 9.61
N MET A 147 17.70 10.79 9.67
CA MET A 147 17.56 9.32 9.70
C MET A 147 18.21 8.66 8.47
N LEU A 148 18.02 9.23 7.29
CA LEU A 148 18.64 8.74 6.05
C LEU A 148 20.16 8.88 6.10
N GLU A 149 20.69 9.96 6.63
CA GLU A 149 22.14 10.18 6.80
C GLU A 149 22.77 9.17 7.76
N HIS A 150 22.09 8.82 8.85
CA HIS A 150 22.52 7.73 9.73
C HIS A 150 22.68 6.40 8.95
N MET A 151 21.73 6.08 8.05
CA MET A 151 21.81 4.88 7.21
C MET A 151 22.99 4.96 6.23
N ILE A 152 23.18 6.09 5.54
CA ILE A 152 24.24 6.27 4.54
C ILE A 152 25.62 6.21 5.17
N GLN A 153 25.81 6.87 6.31
CA GLN A 153 27.08 6.92 7.03
C GLN A 153 27.33 5.69 7.91
N LEU A 154 26.37 4.77 8.01
CA LEU A 154 26.38 3.63 8.93
C LEU A 154 26.63 4.07 10.39
N LYS A 155 26.11 5.22 10.76
CA LYS A 155 26.22 5.79 12.09
C LYS A 155 25.06 5.32 12.95
N SER A 156 25.36 4.73 14.09
CA SER A 156 24.32 4.31 15.06
C SER A 156 23.52 5.49 15.59
N PHE A 157 22.22 5.29 15.73
CA PHE A 157 21.37 6.20 16.50
C PHE A 157 21.78 6.18 17.99
N ASN A 158 21.67 7.30 18.67
CA ASN A 158 21.86 7.35 20.11
C ASN A 158 20.66 6.69 20.85
N GLU A 159 20.76 6.53 22.17
CA GLU A 159 19.72 5.86 22.97
C GLU A 159 18.38 6.58 22.95
N ILE A 160 18.39 7.91 22.91
CA ILE A 160 17.17 8.74 22.87
C ILE A 160 16.48 8.58 21.52
N GLU A 161 17.23 8.71 20.43
CA GLU A 161 16.72 8.52 19.06
C GLU A 161 16.14 7.11 18.86
N MET A 162 16.88 6.06 19.29
CA MET A 162 16.40 4.68 19.23
C MET A 162 15.10 4.47 19.99
N SER A 163 15.01 5.05 21.21
CA SER A 163 13.82 4.92 22.06
C SER A 163 12.61 5.61 21.42
N ILE A 164 12.78 6.85 20.96
CA ILE A 164 11.71 7.66 20.38
C ILE A 164 11.22 7.05 19.08
N TYR A 165 12.11 6.79 18.12
CA TYR A 165 11.71 6.30 16.79
C TYR A 165 11.17 4.88 16.86
N SER A 166 11.67 4.02 17.75
CA SER A 166 11.12 2.68 17.96
C SER A 166 9.71 2.73 18.57
N SER A 167 9.45 3.64 19.49
CA SER A 167 8.12 3.84 20.09
C SER A 167 7.12 4.35 19.05
N LEU A 168 7.49 5.39 18.29
CA LEU A 168 6.65 5.94 17.23
C LEU A 168 6.36 4.89 16.13
N PHE A 169 7.36 4.09 15.78
CA PHE A 169 7.17 3.01 14.81
C PHE A 169 6.25 1.91 15.33
N LEU A 170 6.34 1.55 16.61
CA LEU A 170 5.41 0.61 17.22
C LEU A 170 3.97 1.15 17.22
N ASP A 171 3.79 2.43 17.54
CA ASP A 171 2.48 3.08 17.45
C ASP A 171 1.93 2.99 16.01
N PHE A 172 2.76 3.32 15.02
CA PHE A 172 2.40 3.22 13.61
C PHE A 172 2.09 1.77 13.18
N CYS A 173 2.86 0.78 13.65
CA CYS A 173 2.57 -0.63 13.38
C CYS A 173 1.18 -1.06 13.86
N ILE A 174 0.73 -0.50 15.00
CA ILE A 174 -0.57 -0.82 15.61
C ILE A 174 -1.69 -0.05 14.91
N LEU A 175 -1.48 1.23 14.62
CA LEU A 175 -2.48 2.11 14.01
C LEU A 175 -2.65 1.82 12.51
N GLY A 176 -1.55 1.46 11.82
CA GLY A 176 -1.47 1.55 10.37
C GLY A 176 -1.44 2.98 9.87
N GLY A 177 -1.58 3.14 8.57
CA GLY A 177 -1.55 4.43 7.89
C GLY A 177 -2.91 4.96 7.44
N MET A 178 -4.04 4.33 7.80
CA MET A 178 -5.36 4.81 7.42
C MET A 178 -5.62 6.21 7.98
N PRO A 179 -5.85 7.26 7.14
CA PRO A 179 -5.89 8.65 7.60
C PRO A 179 -6.89 8.95 8.72
N ALA A 180 -8.06 8.29 8.74
CA ALA A 180 -9.03 8.49 9.82
C ALA A 180 -8.52 7.96 11.15
N VAL A 181 -7.83 6.80 11.13
CA VAL A 181 -7.23 6.17 12.31
C VAL A 181 -6.11 7.05 12.87
N VAL A 182 -5.19 7.49 11.99
CA VAL A 182 -4.07 8.33 12.37
C VAL A 182 -4.55 9.69 12.90
N ARG A 183 -5.55 10.29 12.25
CA ARG A 183 -6.14 11.56 12.72
C ARG A 183 -6.71 11.44 14.11
N GLU A 184 -7.51 10.41 14.39
CA GLU A 184 -8.11 10.17 15.69
C GLU A 184 -7.03 10.05 16.78
N TYR A 185 -5.96 9.29 16.48
CA TYR A 185 -4.82 9.13 17.39
C TYR A 185 -4.08 10.47 17.65
N ILE A 186 -3.88 11.28 16.62
CA ILE A 186 -3.20 12.58 16.75
C ILE A 186 -4.05 13.56 17.57
N GLU A 187 -5.35 13.62 17.29
CA GLU A 187 -6.28 14.55 17.96
C GLU A 187 -6.50 14.18 19.45
N LYS A 188 -6.58 12.90 19.78
CA LYS A 188 -6.80 12.43 21.17
C LYS A 188 -5.51 12.19 21.95
N GLY A 189 -4.38 11.98 21.28
CA GLY A 189 -3.12 11.61 21.92
C GLY A 189 -3.10 10.20 22.53
N THR A 190 -4.13 9.38 22.27
CA THR A 190 -4.30 8.02 22.78
C THR A 190 -4.83 7.09 21.69
N PHE A 191 -4.74 5.76 21.90
CA PHE A 191 -5.33 4.77 20.99
C PHE A 191 -6.87 4.68 21.07
N GLU A 192 -7.47 5.38 22.04
CA GLU A 192 -8.92 5.37 22.24
C GLU A 192 -9.65 5.91 21.01
N GLY A 193 -10.64 5.16 20.53
CA GLY A 193 -11.37 5.46 19.28
C GLY A 193 -10.66 5.00 18.00
N SER A 194 -9.33 5.04 17.95
CA SER A 194 -8.59 4.61 16.74
C SER A 194 -8.83 3.14 16.41
N ILE A 195 -8.86 2.27 17.41
CA ILE A 195 -9.14 0.84 17.23
C ILE A 195 -10.58 0.58 16.80
N ASP A 196 -11.53 1.37 17.30
CA ASP A 196 -12.93 1.26 16.88
C ASP A 196 -13.08 1.63 15.40
N ILE A 197 -12.38 2.68 14.95
CA ILE A 197 -12.32 3.07 13.54
C ILE A 197 -11.69 1.95 12.70
N GLN A 198 -10.59 1.34 13.14
CA GLN A 198 -9.97 0.21 12.44
C GLN A 198 -10.93 -0.99 12.31
N LYS A 199 -11.64 -1.35 13.39
CA LYS A 199 -12.66 -2.42 13.38
C LYS A 199 -13.78 -2.09 12.42
N GLN A 200 -14.25 -0.84 12.39
CA GLN A 200 -15.26 -0.38 11.44
C GLN A 200 -14.77 -0.51 10.01
N LEU A 201 -13.53 -0.09 9.70
CA LEU A 201 -12.94 -0.25 8.36
C LEU A 201 -12.90 -1.72 7.91
N VAL A 202 -12.55 -2.64 8.80
CA VAL A 202 -12.62 -4.09 8.49
C VAL A 202 -14.04 -4.53 8.17
N ALA A 203 -15.05 -4.02 8.90
CA ALA A 203 -16.46 -4.30 8.62
C ALA A 203 -16.87 -3.72 7.25
N ASP A 204 -16.49 -2.48 6.95
CA ASP A 204 -16.78 -1.81 5.70
C ASP A 204 -16.16 -2.55 4.50
N TYR A 205 -14.92 -3.04 4.60
CA TYR A 205 -14.31 -3.88 3.56
C TYR A 205 -15.09 -5.19 3.33
N LYS A 206 -15.61 -5.80 4.39
CA LYS A 206 -16.47 -6.99 4.27
C LYS A 206 -17.81 -6.66 3.59
N GLU A 207 -18.37 -5.49 3.84
CA GLU A 207 -19.56 -5.01 3.12
C GLU A 207 -19.29 -4.75 1.65
N ASP A 208 -18.13 -4.19 1.31
CA ASP A 208 -17.72 -3.99 -0.08
C ASP A 208 -17.55 -5.30 -0.84
N ILE A 209 -16.95 -6.30 -0.21
CA ILE A 209 -16.88 -7.64 -0.79
C ILE A 209 -18.29 -8.14 -1.13
N ARG A 210 -19.27 -7.91 -0.23
CA ARG A 210 -20.65 -8.31 -0.48
C ARG A 210 -21.33 -7.50 -1.58
N LYS A 211 -21.00 -6.22 -1.70
CA LYS A 211 -21.63 -5.31 -2.67
C LYS A 211 -21.06 -5.48 -4.08
N TYR A 212 -19.75 -5.66 -4.21
CA TYR A 212 -19.05 -5.57 -5.49
C TYR A 212 -18.51 -6.89 -6.03
N ALA A 213 -18.53 -7.97 -5.24
CA ALA A 213 -18.18 -9.29 -5.72
C ALA A 213 -19.45 -10.09 -6.10
N ASP A 214 -19.39 -10.81 -7.24
CA ASP A 214 -20.55 -11.54 -7.75
C ASP A 214 -20.70 -12.94 -7.13
N GLY A 215 -21.90 -13.23 -6.61
CA GLY A 215 -22.39 -14.58 -6.32
C GLY A 215 -21.47 -15.44 -5.44
N MET A 216 -21.05 -16.61 -5.93
CA MET A 216 -20.22 -17.56 -5.15
C MET A 216 -18.85 -17.01 -4.79
N ASP A 217 -18.34 -16.00 -5.49
CA ASP A 217 -17.03 -15.43 -5.23
C ASP A 217 -17.00 -14.57 -3.96
N GLN A 218 -18.12 -13.97 -3.55
CA GLN A 218 -18.25 -13.25 -2.26
C GLN A 218 -17.80 -14.09 -1.07
N THR A 219 -18.31 -15.32 -0.98
CA THR A 219 -17.95 -16.25 0.11
C THR A 219 -16.47 -16.63 0.05
N ARG A 220 -15.94 -16.89 -1.15
CA ARG A 220 -14.54 -17.27 -1.34
C ARG A 220 -13.61 -16.10 -0.97
N ILE A 221 -13.91 -14.89 -1.45
CA ILE A 221 -13.15 -13.67 -1.15
C ILE A 221 -13.15 -13.41 0.37
N THR A 222 -14.32 -13.46 1.01
CA THR A 222 -14.45 -13.30 2.46
C THR A 222 -13.65 -14.35 3.22
N ASN A 223 -13.67 -15.61 2.77
CA ASN A 223 -12.90 -16.67 3.39
C ASN A 223 -11.38 -16.43 3.25
N VAL A 224 -10.90 -16.03 2.07
CA VAL A 224 -9.49 -15.64 1.89
C VAL A 224 -9.12 -14.53 2.85
N PHE A 225 -9.89 -13.43 2.85
CA PHE A 225 -9.66 -12.26 3.71
C PHE A 225 -9.55 -12.64 5.20
N ASN A 226 -10.50 -13.44 5.70
CA ASN A 226 -10.51 -13.85 7.11
C ASN A 226 -9.35 -14.81 7.48
N HIS A 227 -8.76 -15.53 6.53
CA HIS A 227 -7.69 -16.48 6.79
C HIS A 227 -6.28 -15.86 6.69
N ILE A 228 -6.14 -14.61 6.23
CA ILE A 228 -4.83 -13.96 6.11
C ILE A 228 -4.13 -13.86 7.47
N PRO A 229 -4.73 -13.32 8.55
CA PRO A 229 -4.05 -13.22 9.85
C PRO A 229 -3.59 -14.56 10.39
N VAL A 230 -4.46 -15.58 10.27
CA VAL A 230 -4.18 -16.94 10.75
C VAL A 230 -3.01 -17.58 10.01
N GLN A 231 -2.83 -17.28 8.73
CA GLN A 231 -1.73 -17.86 7.94
C GLN A 231 -0.44 -17.07 8.09
N LEU A 232 -0.49 -15.75 8.28
CA LEU A 232 0.66 -14.93 8.62
C LEU A 232 1.25 -15.26 9.99
N ALA A 233 0.42 -15.68 10.94
CA ALA A 233 0.84 -16.07 12.29
C ALA A 233 1.52 -17.46 12.36
N LYS A 234 1.85 -18.10 11.23
CA LYS A 234 2.56 -19.38 11.17
C LYS A 234 4.03 -19.20 10.84
N ASP A 235 4.85 -20.15 11.21
CA ASP A 235 6.26 -20.18 10.81
C ASP A 235 6.41 -20.20 9.29
N ASN A 236 5.59 -21.02 8.61
CA ASN A 236 5.50 -21.01 7.15
C ASN A 236 4.35 -20.10 6.71
N LYS A 237 4.68 -18.90 6.28
CA LYS A 237 3.74 -17.86 5.84
C LYS A 237 3.27 -18.02 4.39
N LYS A 238 3.69 -19.08 3.67
CA LYS A 238 3.14 -19.40 2.35
C LYS A 238 1.62 -19.56 2.47
N PHE A 239 0.87 -18.79 1.68
CA PHE A 239 -0.58 -18.85 1.73
C PHE A 239 -1.07 -20.16 1.10
N GLN A 240 -1.86 -20.92 1.85
CA GLN A 240 -2.36 -22.23 1.47
C GLN A 240 -3.88 -22.19 1.31
N ILE A 241 -4.34 -22.27 0.08
CA ILE A 241 -5.79 -22.27 -0.25
C ILE A 241 -6.52 -23.44 0.42
N THR A 242 -5.87 -24.60 0.55
CA THR A 242 -6.43 -25.78 1.23
C THR A 242 -6.70 -25.58 2.72
N LYS A 243 -6.14 -24.52 3.32
CA LYS A 243 -6.44 -24.10 4.69
C LYS A 243 -7.63 -23.15 4.78
N VAL A 244 -8.02 -22.52 3.66
CA VAL A 244 -9.20 -21.67 3.56
C VAL A 244 -10.46 -22.53 3.43
N ALA A 245 -10.43 -23.56 2.59
CA ALA A 245 -11.51 -24.52 2.44
C ALA A 245 -10.98 -25.91 2.06
N SER A 246 -11.59 -26.96 2.61
CA SER A 246 -11.27 -28.35 2.25
C SER A 246 -11.53 -28.57 0.75
N ASN A 247 -10.61 -29.23 0.06
CA ASN A 247 -10.66 -29.48 -1.39
C ASN A 247 -10.55 -28.23 -2.30
N ALA A 248 -10.23 -27.04 -1.74
CA ALA A 248 -10.03 -25.84 -2.52
C ALA A 248 -8.82 -25.98 -3.46
N ARG A 249 -8.99 -25.55 -4.72
CA ARG A 249 -7.94 -25.51 -5.74
C ARG A 249 -7.53 -24.08 -6.03
N PHE A 250 -6.26 -23.86 -6.33
CA PHE A 250 -5.73 -22.54 -6.65
C PHE A 250 -6.53 -21.82 -7.75
N ARG A 251 -6.85 -22.54 -8.84
CA ARG A 251 -7.61 -21.98 -9.96
C ARG A 251 -8.96 -21.39 -9.58
N ASP A 252 -9.60 -21.92 -8.51
CA ASP A 252 -10.95 -21.52 -8.08
C ASP A 252 -10.90 -20.28 -7.16
N TYR A 253 -9.70 -19.90 -6.67
CA TYR A 253 -9.45 -18.79 -5.74
C TYR A 253 -8.54 -17.70 -6.31
N ARG A 254 -7.92 -17.92 -7.48
CA ARG A 254 -7.03 -16.94 -8.12
C ARG A 254 -7.73 -15.60 -8.32
N GLY A 255 -8.92 -15.60 -8.93
CA GLY A 255 -9.71 -14.39 -9.13
C GLY A 255 -10.10 -13.70 -7.84
N CYS A 256 -10.34 -14.46 -6.76
CA CYS A 256 -10.65 -13.91 -5.44
C CYS A 256 -9.45 -13.15 -4.82
N ILE A 257 -8.24 -13.68 -5.02
CA ILE A 257 -7.01 -13.05 -4.51
C ILE A 257 -6.67 -11.81 -5.35
N GLU A 258 -6.80 -11.91 -6.68
CA GLU A 258 -6.63 -10.78 -7.59
C GLU A 258 -7.64 -9.66 -7.26
N TRP A 259 -8.89 -10.02 -6.97
CA TRP A 259 -9.92 -9.05 -6.53
C TRP A 259 -9.50 -8.29 -5.28
N LEU A 260 -9.02 -8.98 -4.23
CA LEU A 260 -8.55 -8.32 -2.98
C LEU A 260 -7.33 -7.42 -3.24
N LYS A 261 -6.44 -7.83 -4.14
CA LYS A 261 -5.29 -7.00 -4.55
C LYS A 261 -5.77 -5.76 -5.32
N ASP A 262 -6.67 -5.95 -6.29
CA ASP A 262 -7.21 -4.86 -7.11
C ASP A 262 -8.07 -3.89 -6.30
N ALA A 263 -8.68 -4.37 -5.19
CA ALA A 263 -9.33 -3.53 -4.20
C ALA A 263 -8.34 -2.75 -3.31
N GLY A 264 -7.04 -3.00 -3.42
CA GLY A 264 -6.02 -2.35 -2.59
C GLY A 264 -6.01 -2.82 -1.13
N ILE A 265 -6.59 -3.98 -0.84
CA ILE A 265 -6.70 -4.53 0.53
C ILE A 265 -5.46 -5.34 0.89
N ILE A 266 -4.87 -6.03 -0.10
CA ILE A 266 -3.72 -6.92 0.10
C ILE A 266 -2.58 -6.65 -0.86
N ASN A 267 -1.38 -7.04 -0.42
CA ASN A 267 -0.18 -7.15 -1.23
C ASN A 267 0.18 -8.63 -1.41
N ILE A 268 0.49 -9.04 -2.63
CA ILE A 268 0.91 -10.41 -2.94
C ILE A 268 2.43 -10.44 -3.10
N CYS A 269 3.08 -11.35 -2.37
CA CYS A 269 4.50 -11.60 -2.46
C CYS A 269 4.72 -12.96 -3.11
N TYR A 270 5.21 -12.98 -4.36
CA TYR A 270 5.40 -14.21 -5.12
C TYR A 270 6.73 -14.90 -4.82
N CYS A 271 6.74 -16.24 -4.85
CA CYS A 271 7.96 -17.02 -4.71
C CYS A 271 8.77 -16.99 -5.98
N MET A 272 10.02 -16.52 -5.92
CA MET A 272 10.92 -16.63 -7.05
C MET A 272 11.29 -18.10 -7.31
N GLN A 273 11.44 -18.46 -8.58
CA GLN A 273 11.94 -19.78 -8.99
C GLN A 273 13.44 -19.89 -8.69
N PHE A 274 14.16 -18.80 -8.96
CA PHE A 274 15.58 -18.66 -8.66
C PHE A 274 15.92 -17.19 -8.34
N PRO A 275 16.81 -16.90 -7.35
CA PRO A 275 17.20 -15.53 -7.01
C PRO A 275 18.15 -14.92 -8.05
N GLU A 276 17.62 -14.40 -9.13
CA GLU A 276 18.35 -13.73 -10.20
C GLU A 276 17.52 -12.59 -10.83
N LEU A 277 18.15 -11.73 -11.58
CA LEU A 277 17.50 -10.70 -12.39
C LEU A 277 17.18 -11.22 -13.79
N PRO A 278 16.07 -10.81 -14.44
CA PRO A 278 15.06 -9.87 -13.93
C PRO A 278 14.04 -10.55 -13.00
N LEU A 279 13.53 -9.80 -12.03
CA LEU A 279 12.52 -10.31 -11.09
C LEU A 279 11.20 -10.67 -11.78
N LYS A 280 10.74 -9.81 -12.71
CA LYS A 280 9.49 -10.05 -13.47
C LYS A 280 9.69 -11.22 -14.45
N GLY A 281 8.80 -12.21 -14.34
CA GLY A 281 8.87 -13.43 -15.15
C GLY A 281 9.64 -14.59 -14.50
N ASN A 282 10.31 -14.36 -13.36
CA ASN A 282 11.08 -15.37 -12.63
C ASN A 282 10.41 -15.75 -11.30
N TYR A 283 9.10 -16.02 -11.32
CA TYR A 283 8.36 -16.42 -10.12
C TYR A 283 7.29 -17.49 -10.45
N ASP A 284 6.87 -18.18 -9.40
CA ASP A 284 5.80 -19.19 -9.44
C ASP A 284 4.50 -18.56 -8.91
N GLU A 285 3.53 -18.33 -9.81
CA GLU A 285 2.23 -17.74 -9.45
C GLU A 285 1.44 -18.59 -8.45
N SER A 286 1.75 -19.88 -8.32
CA SER A 286 1.07 -20.78 -7.38
C SER A 286 1.67 -20.77 -5.97
N LYS A 287 2.83 -20.13 -5.80
CA LYS A 287 3.53 -20.02 -4.52
C LYS A 287 3.63 -18.54 -4.11
N TYR A 288 2.88 -18.13 -3.10
CA TYR A 288 2.85 -16.74 -2.66
C TYR A 288 2.57 -16.63 -1.17
N LYS A 289 2.97 -15.47 -0.60
CA LYS A 289 2.53 -14.98 0.70
C LYS A 289 1.53 -13.83 0.45
N ILE A 290 0.61 -13.61 1.39
CA ILE A 290 -0.33 -12.49 1.33
C ILE A 290 -0.11 -11.62 2.57
N TYR A 291 0.07 -10.33 2.35
CA TYR A 291 0.14 -9.31 3.39
C TYR A 291 -1.03 -8.34 3.25
N PHE A 292 -1.47 -7.73 4.34
CA PHE A 292 -2.37 -6.59 4.23
C PHE A 292 -1.63 -5.38 3.65
N ALA A 293 -2.34 -4.57 2.87
CA ALA A 293 -1.83 -3.32 2.32
C ALA A 293 -1.62 -2.25 3.41
N ASP A 294 -2.25 -2.45 4.57
CA ASP A 294 -2.11 -1.62 5.76
C ASP A 294 -2.03 -2.50 7.02
N SER A 295 -1.02 -2.28 7.85
CA SER A 295 -0.80 -3.07 9.07
C SER A 295 -1.93 -2.92 10.10
N GLY A 296 -2.62 -1.78 10.12
CA GLY A 296 -3.77 -1.55 10.98
C GLY A 296 -4.91 -2.53 10.73
N LEU A 297 -5.11 -2.98 9.49
CA LEU A 297 -6.10 -4.02 9.17
C LEU A 297 -5.73 -5.37 9.79
N LEU A 298 -4.44 -5.73 9.79
CA LEU A 298 -3.98 -6.95 10.45
C LEU A 298 -4.24 -6.89 11.96
N VAL A 299 -3.90 -5.76 12.59
CA VAL A 299 -4.12 -5.54 14.03
C VAL A 299 -5.59 -5.53 14.39
N ALA A 300 -6.45 -4.90 13.60
CA ALA A 300 -7.89 -4.85 13.82
C ALA A 300 -8.58 -6.22 13.77
N MET A 301 -7.94 -7.20 13.12
CA MET A 301 -8.45 -8.58 13.02
C MET A 301 -7.92 -9.51 14.11
N LEU A 302 -7.07 -9.02 15.02
CA LEU A 302 -6.67 -9.73 16.24
C LEU A 302 -7.75 -9.58 17.32
N ASP A 303 -7.69 -10.44 18.33
CA ASP A 303 -8.52 -10.27 19.52
C ASP A 303 -8.05 -9.07 20.37
N ASP A 304 -8.94 -8.57 21.25
CA ASP A 304 -8.67 -7.36 22.04
C ASP A 304 -7.48 -7.52 22.99
N GLU A 305 -7.25 -8.72 23.50
CA GLU A 305 -6.12 -9.03 24.39
C GLU A 305 -4.79 -9.00 23.64
N ALA A 306 -4.76 -9.50 22.39
CA ALA A 306 -3.58 -9.42 21.53
C ALA A 306 -3.23 -7.98 21.16
N GLN A 307 -4.24 -7.16 20.86
CA GLN A 307 -4.06 -5.72 20.60
C GLN A 307 -3.46 -5.00 21.82
N GLU A 308 -3.98 -5.27 23.01
CA GLU A 308 -3.45 -4.73 24.27
C GLU A 308 -1.99 -5.14 24.50
N ASN A 309 -1.69 -6.43 24.29
CA ASN A 309 -0.35 -6.96 24.44
C ASN A 309 0.65 -6.31 23.45
N LEU A 310 0.24 -6.01 22.21
CA LEU A 310 1.06 -5.25 21.27
C LEU A 310 1.35 -3.84 21.79
N ARG A 311 0.32 -3.13 22.30
CA ARG A 311 0.48 -1.77 22.85
C ARG A 311 1.47 -1.69 24.00
N VAL A 312 1.47 -2.65 24.89
CA VAL A 312 2.45 -2.73 26.00
C VAL A 312 3.77 -3.40 25.58
N ASN A 313 3.99 -3.57 24.28
CA ASN A 313 5.18 -4.16 23.68
C ASN A 313 5.55 -5.54 24.24
N LYS A 314 4.55 -6.31 24.67
CA LYS A 314 4.78 -7.70 25.08
C LYS A 314 5.22 -8.55 23.89
N ASN A 315 6.02 -9.57 24.17
CA ASN A 315 6.43 -10.51 23.15
C ASN A 315 5.27 -11.46 22.81
N LEU A 316 4.62 -11.25 21.67
CA LEU A 316 3.57 -12.10 21.12
C LEU A 316 4.13 -13.18 20.18
N GLY A 317 5.42 -13.45 20.22
CA GLY A 317 6.04 -14.51 19.43
C GLY A 317 5.82 -14.35 17.92
N VAL A 318 5.10 -15.30 17.34
CA VAL A 318 4.87 -15.38 15.88
C VAL A 318 4.07 -14.19 15.35
N TYR A 319 3.10 -13.67 16.11
CA TYR A 319 2.30 -12.51 15.70
C TYR A 319 3.16 -11.24 15.52
N LYS A 320 4.09 -11.01 16.44
CA LYS A 320 5.01 -9.87 16.34
C LYS A 320 5.90 -9.98 15.10
N GLY A 321 6.38 -11.19 14.79
CA GLY A 321 7.13 -11.47 13.56
C GLY A 321 6.27 -11.26 12.29
N ALA A 322 5.00 -11.67 12.33
CA ALA A 322 4.05 -11.45 11.24
C ALA A 322 3.79 -9.95 10.99
N LEU A 323 3.58 -9.19 12.06
CA LEU A 323 3.34 -7.76 11.98
C LEU A 323 4.55 -7.01 11.38
N TYR A 324 5.77 -7.29 11.85
CA TYR A 324 6.97 -6.65 11.31
C TYR A 324 7.25 -7.04 9.86
N GLU A 325 6.99 -8.29 9.47
CA GLU A 325 7.12 -8.69 8.07
C GLU A 325 6.06 -8.01 7.19
N ASN A 326 4.81 -7.90 7.68
CA ASN A 326 3.75 -7.18 6.97
C ASN A 326 4.12 -5.71 6.75
N ILE A 327 4.55 -4.99 7.81
CA ILE A 327 4.84 -3.56 7.69
C ILE A 327 6.09 -3.25 6.84
N VAL A 328 7.09 -4.14 6.85
CA VAL A 328 8.23 -4.01 5.92
C VAL A 328 7.77 -4.26 4.49
N GLY A 329 6.95 -5.29 4.24
CA GLY A 329 6.34 -5.53 2.93
C GLY A 329 5.49 -4.34 2.46
N GLU A 330 4.68 -3.77 3.34
CA GLU A 330 3.90 -2.55 3.10
C GLU A 330 4.81 -1.37 2.71
N ALA A 331 5.88 -1.12 3.47
CA ALA A 331 6.84 -0.05 3.18
C ALA A 331 7.53 -0.24 1.82
N LEU A 332 7.86 -1.47 1.44
CA LEU A 332 8.42 -1.78 0.13
C LEU A 332 7.45 -1.48 -1.01
N VAL A 333 6.17 -1.86 -0.86
CA VAL A 333 5.13 -1.57 -1.87
C VAL A 333 4.89 -0.07 -2.01
N LYS A 334 4.75 0.66 -0.91
CA LYS A 334 4.61 2.12 -0.90
C LYS A 334 5.82 2.83 -1.53
N ALA A 335 7.01 2.23 -1.41
CA ALA A 335 8.20 2.67 -2.11
C ALA A 335 8.25 2.26 -3.61
N GLY A 336 7.24 1.54 -4.12
CA GLY A 336 7.09 1.16 -5.52
C GLY A 336 7.87 -0.10 -5.91
N TYR A 337 8.10 -1.02 -4.98
CA TYR A 337 8.62 -2.35 -5.27
C TYR A 337 7.47 -3.36 -5.39
N ASP A 338 7.56 -4.28 -6.36
CA ASP A 338 6.81 -5.53 -6.34
C ASP A 338 7.45 -6.46 -5.30
N LEU A 339 6.63 -7.23 -4.58
CA LEU A 339 7.12 -8.13 -3.54
C LEU A 339 7.47 -9.52 -4.09
N TYR A 340 8.67 -9.96 -3.80
CA TYR A 340 9.16 -11.30 -4.09
C TYR A 340 9.85 -11.90 -2.86
N TYR A 341 9.64 -13.19 -2.62
CA TYR A 341 10.39 -13.97 -1.64
C TYR A 341 11.04 -15.19 -2.31
N TYR A 342 11.93 -15.86 -1.63
CA TYR A 342 12.51 -17.09 -2.11
C TYR A 342 12.47 -18.18 -1.07
N LYS A 343 12.09 -19.37 -1.49
CA LYS A 343 12.16 -20.60 -0.69
C LYS A 343 12.72 -21.71 -1.54
N LYS A 344 13.92 -22.19 -1.18
CA LYS A 344 14.51 -23.35 -1.86
C LYS A 344 13.83 -24.62 -1.40
N ASP A 345 13.34 -25.41 -2.38
CA ASP A 345 12.68 -26.68 -2.08
C ASP A 345 13.65 -27.64 -1.35
N ASN A 346 13.14 -28.41 -0.40
CA ASN A 346 13.88 -29.35 0.44
C ASN A 346 15.07 -28.73 1.20
N SER A 347 14.98 -27.45 1.55
CA SER A 347 16.03 -26.69 2.24
C SER A 347 15.44 -25.78 3.30
N THR A 348 16.29 -25.37 4.26
CA THR A 348 15.98 -24.31 5.22
C THR A 348 16.23 -22.90 4.66
N LEU A 349 16.74 -22.79 3.42
CA LEU A 349 17.00 -21.52 2.78
C LEU A 349 15.68 -20.86 2.40
N GLU A 350 15.34 -19.81 3.13
CA GLU A 350 14.19 -18.95 2.88
C GLU A 350 14.60 -17.50 3.12
N GLN A 351 14.13 -16.59 2.25
CA GLN A 351 14.42 -15.18 2.31
C GLN A 351 13.11 -14.41 2.21
N ASP A 352 12.88 -13.46 3.10
CA ASP A 352 11.57 -12.79 3.26
C ASP A 352 11.20 -11.93 2.08
N PHE A 353 12.12 -11.05 1.62
CA PHE A 353 11.90 -10.19 0.46
C PHE A 353 13.15 -10.03 -0.40
N PHE A 354 12.92 -9.57 -1.62
CA PHE A 354 13.96 -9.11 -2.53
C PHE A 354 13.58 -7.77 -3.13
N VAL A 355 14.54 -6.88 -3.15
CA VAL A 355 14.47 -5.62 -3.89
C VAL A 355 15.64 -5.52 -4.85
N ARG A 356 15.65 -4.53 -5.72
CA ARG A 356 16.77 -4.30 -6.63
C ARG A 356 17.17 -2.84 -6.68
N ASN A 357 18.45 -2.58 -6.93
CA ASN A 357 18.92 -1.34 -7.53
C ASN A 357 19.30 -1.57 -9.00
N LYS A 358 20.12 -0.73 -9.60
CA LYS A 358 20.52 -0.87 -11.01
C LYS A 358 21.31 -2.16 -11.28
N GLU A 359 22.18 -2.56 -10.37
CA GLU A 359 23.20 -3.59 -10.58
C GLU A 359 22.95 -4.86 -9.77
N ASN A 360 22.31 -4.74 -8.60
CA ASN A 360 22.22 -5.82 -7.63
C ASN A 360 20.79 -6.27 -7.35
N LEU A 361 20.65 -7.57 -7.14
CA LEU A 361 19.52 -8.17 -6.46
C LEU A 361 19.84 -8.19 -4.96
N ILE A 362 18.98 -7.58 -4.14
CA ILE A 362 19.24 -7.33 -2.73
C ILE A 362 18.23 -8.09 -1.89
N PRO A 363 18.62 -9.18 -1.23
CA PRO A 363 17.77 -9.89 -0.27
C PRO A 363 17.56 -9.04 0.99
N VAL A 364 16.32 -8.99 1.45
CA VAL A 364 15.88 -8.26 2.65
C VAL A 364 15.31 -9.25 3.65
N GLU A 365 15.86 -9.29 4.84
CA GLU A 365 15.48 -10.16 5.94
C GLU A 365 14.83 -9.38 7.07
N VAL A 366 13.72 -9.89 7.62
CA VAL A 366 13.01 -9.28 8.75
C VAL A 366 13.12 -10.22 9.95
N LYS A 367 13.77 -9.77 11.03
CA LYS A 367 13.99 -10.60 12.23
C LYS A 367 13.46 -9.94 13.48
N ALA A 368 12.55 -10.59 14.17
CA ALA A 368 11.99 -10.11 15.44
C ALA A 368 13.06 -9.92 16.55
N THR A 369 14.19 -10.59 16.43
CA THR A 369 15.33 -10.51 17.35
C THR A 369 16.66 -10.44 16.59
N ASN A 370 17.77 -10.16 17.28
CA ASN A 370 19.13 -10.14 16.72
C ASN A 370 19.65 -11.52 16.24
N GLY A 371 18.76 -12.45 15.89
CA GLY A 371 19.10 -13.78 15.41
C GLY A 371 20.02 -13.80 14.19
N THR A 372 20.69 -14.94 13.99
CA THR A 372 21.60 -15.15 12.85
C THR A 372 20.83 -15.22 11.54
N ALA A 373 21.13 -14.34 10.59
CA ALA A 373 20.57 -14.36 9.24
C ALA A 373 21.29 -15.42 8.38
N ARG A 374 21.02 -16.70 8.61
CA ARG A 374 21.72 -17.81 7.91
C ARG A 374 21.42 -17.81 6.42
N SER A 375 20.16 -17.66 6.03
CA SER A 375 19.74 -17.62 4.62
C SER A 375 20.44 -16.48 3.88
N LEU A 376 20.45 -15.29 4.48
CA LEU A 376 21.08 -14.11 3.92
C LEU A 376 22.59 -14.32 3.68
N ARG A 377 23.30 -14.89 4.68
CA ARG A 377 24.73 -15.24 4.54
C ARG A 377 24.96 -16.26 3.43
N THR A 378 24.10 -17.28 3.33
CA THR A 378 24.20 -18.31 2.29
C THR A 378 24.03 -17.72 0.90
N LEU A 379 23.07 -16.80 0.72
CA LEU A 379 22.83 -16.13 -0.55
C LEU A 379 24.02 -15.26 -0.96
N ILE A 380 24.56 -14.45 -0.04
CA ILE A 380 25.70 -13.55 -0.32
C ILE A 380 26.99 -14.31 -0.59
N ALA A 381 27.25 -15.40 0.14
CA ALA A 381 28.51 -16.15 0.02
C ALA A 381 28.53 -17.12 -1.16
N SER A 382 27.42 -17.35 -1.83
CA SER A 382 27.31 -18.38 -2.85
C SER A 382 27.52 -17.81 -4.26
N ASN A 383 28.48 -18.37 -4.98
CA ASN A 383 28.70 -18.06 -6.40
C ASN A 383 27.53 -18.45 -7.32
N HIS A 384 26.52 -19.20 -6.80
CA HIS A 384 25.32 -19.53 -7.54
C HIS A 384 24.37 -18.31 -7.71
N TYR A 385 24.57 -17.23 -6.94
CA TYR A 385 23.73 -16.04 -6.94
C TYR A 385 24.58 -14.79 -7.25
N PRO A 386 25.10 -14.67 -8.48
CA PRO A 386 26.08 -13.64 -8.83
C PRO A 386 25.55 -12.21 -8.72
N ASP A 387 24.24 -12.02 -8.85
CA ASP A 387 23.57 -10.72 -8.72
C ASP A 387 23.47 -10.24 -7.26
N ILE A 388 23.78 -11.10 -6.28
CA ILE A 388 23.67 -10.80 -4.84
C ILE A 388 25.07 -10.51 -4.28
N GLN A 389 25.38 -9.23 -4.07
CA GLN A 389 26.66 -8.79 -3.52
C GLN A 389 26.57 -8.46 -2.02
N PHE A 390 25.40 -8.03 -1.57
CA PHE A 390 25.11 -7.68 -0.18
C PHE A 390 23.63 -7.92 0.13
N GLY A 391 23.27 -7.81 1.41
CA GLY A 391 21.88 -7.94 1.84
C GLY A 391 21.54 -6.97 2.95
N ILE A 392 20.26 -6.83 3.22
CA ILE A 392 19.72 -5.93 4.23
C ILE A 392 18.96 -6.73 5.27
N LYS A 393 19.13 -6.36 6.54
CA LYS A 393 18.42 -6.96 7.66
C LYS A 393 17.75 -5.88 8.50
N PHE A 394 16.43 -5.98 8.68
CA PHE A 394 15.67 -5.15 9.59
C PHE A 394 15.47 -5.86 10.92
N ILE A 395 15.77 -5.16 12.02
CA ILE A 395 15.71 -5.68 13.40
C ILE A 395 15.24 -4.60 14.38
N SER A 396 15.01 -4.98 15.63
CA SER A 396 14.79 -4.05 16.74
C SER A 396 16.07 -3.37 17.26
N GLY A 397 17.25 -3.76 16.74
CA GLY A 397 18.55 -3.20 17.13
C GLY A 397 18.96 -2.01 16.27
N ASN A 398 20.17 -1.50 16.55
CA ASN A 398 20.73 -0.33 15.88
C ASN A 398 21.40 -0.65 14.53
N ILE A 399 21.90 0.38 13.84
CA ILE A 399 22.61 0.28 12.57
C ILE A 399 23.91 -0.50 12.74
N GLY A 400 24.21 -1.35 11.76
CA GLY A 400 25.45 -2.12 11.73
C GLY A 400 25.77 -2.69 10.35
N LEU A 401 27.03 -3.06 10.15
CA LEU A 401 27.48 -3.74 8.95
C LEU A 401 28.39 -4.91 9.35
N SER A 402 28.08 -6.10 8.87
CA SER A 402 28.91 -7.29 9.06
C SER A 402 28.72 -8.27 7.92
N ASN A 403 29.83 -8.76 7.32
CA ASN A 403 29.82 -9.73 6.24
C ASN A 403 28.89 -9.36 5.06
N ASN A 404 28.97 -8.12 4.59
CA ASN A 404 28.12 -7.54 3.55
C ASN A 404 26.61 -7.55 3.87
N ILE A 405 26.24 -7.61 5.17
CA ILE A 405 24.89 -7.49 5.65
C ILE A 405 24.75 -6.14 6.35
N TYR A 406 24.00 -5.25 5.74
CA TYR A 406 23.59 -3.97 6.31
C TYR A 406 22.40 -4.21 7.25
N THR A 407 22.53 -3.82 8.48
CA THR A 407 21.50 -3.98 9.50
C THR A 407 20.93 -2.63 9.85
N PHE A 408 19.61 -2.50 9.82
CA PHE A 408 18.89 -1.27 10.15
C PHE A 408 17.76 -1.54 11.14
N PRO A 409 17.41 -0.56 11.98
CA PRO A 409 16.16 -0.59 12.74
C PRO A 409 14.95 -0.70 11.82
N TYR A 410 13.86 -1.31 12.29
CA TYR A 410 12.62 -1.43 11.50
C TYR A 410 12.08 -0.10 11.00
N PHE A 411 12.17 0.95 11.83
CA PHE A 411 11.69 2.28 11.47
C PHE A 411 12.44 2.92 10.29
N CYS A 412 13.53 2.31 9.83
CA CYS A 412 14.23 2.73 8.61
C CYS A 412 13.67 2.08 7.32
N ALA A 413 12.70 1.15 7.42
CA ALA A 413 12.24 0.39 6.26
C ALA A 413 11.65 1.28 5.14
N PHE A 414 10.93 2.34 5.49
CA PHE A 414 10.36 3.29 4.52
C PHE A 414 11.43 4.09 3.75
N LEU A 415 12.64 4.24 4.34
CA LEU A 415 13.76 4.94 3.70
C LEU A 415 14.58 4.06 2.76
N LEU A 416 14.30 2.76 2.68
CA LEU A 416 15.15 1.81 1.95
C LEU A 416 15.38 2.22 0.49
N LYS A 417 14.35 2.65 -0.22
CA LYS A 417 14.49 3.09 -1.61
C LYS A 417 15.34 4.34 -1.75
N LYS A 418 15.13 5.34 -0.87
CA LYS A 418 15.95 6.56 -0.82
C LYS A 418 17.41 6.21 -0.56
N TYR A 419 17.66 5.31 0.42
CA TYR A 419 19.00 4.79 0.75
C TYR A 419 19.66 4.10 -0.45
N LEU A 420 19.00 3.11 -1.06
CA LEU A 420 19.53 2.36 -2.20
C LEU A 420 19.81 3.24 -3.43
N THR A 421 19.04 4.30 -3.61
CA THR A 421 19.28 5.28 -4.70
C THR A 421 20.53 6.13 -4.44
N LYS A 422 20.92 6.33 -3.18
CA LYS A 422 22.10 7.13 -2.80
C LYS A 422 23.41 6.35 -2.83
N ILE A 423 23.36 5.03 -2.56
CA ILE A 423 24.57 4.19 -2.50
C ILE A 423 24.85 3.41 -3.80
N GLY A 424 23.92 3.34 -4.72
CA GLY A 424 24.01 2.65 -6.03
C GLY A 424 23.52 3.54 -7.12
#